data_d712a1df1d8441dabe5cb74131fa898a
#
_entry.id   d712a1df1d8441dabe5cb74131fa898a
#
_cell.length_a   1.000
_cell.length_b   1.000
_cell.length_c   1.000
_cell.angle_alpha   90.00
_cell.angle_beta   90.00
_cell.angle_gamma   90.00
#
_symmetry.space_group_name_H-M   'P 1'
#
loop_
_entity.id
_entity.type
_entity.pdbx_description
1 polymer ?
#
loop_
_entity_poly.entity_id
_entity_poly.type
_entity_poly.pdbx_seq_one_letter_code
_entity_poly.pdbx_strand_id
1 'polypeptide(L)' 'MKLVDAKGRNLKLGERVRVEFDIPSPEGMLYKNSIVKLDEFNIKTWKIRVTDSVGKVWWIDPNQVSCSFL' A
#
# COMPACT_ATOMS: atom_id res chain seq x y z
N MET A 1 11.00 -11.55 -9.98
CA MET A 1 9.66 -10.97 -9.87
C MET A 1 9.75 -9.52 -9.42
N LYS A 2 8.88 -8.69 -9.93
CA LYS A 2 8.90 -7.26 -9.59
C LYS A 2 7.75 -6.91 -8.69
N LEU A 3 8.02 -6.08 -7.70
CA LEU A 3 6.97 -5.49 -6.87
C LEU A 3 6.43 -4.27 -7.61
N VAL A 4 5.20 -4.37 -8.08
CA VAL A 4 4.56 -3.31 -8.85
C VAL A 4 3.22 -2.92 -8.24
N ASP A 5 2.80 -1.69 -8.53
CA ASP A 5 1.53 -1.16 -8.07
C ASP A 5 0.37 -1.59 -9.00
N ALA A 6 -0.82 -1.04 -8.75
CA ALA A 6 -2.01 -1.35 -9.53
C ALA A 6 -1.88 -0.98 -11.02
N LYS A 7 -0.97 -0.08 -11.34
CA LYS A 7 -0.75 0.40 -12.71
C LYS A 7 0.51 -0.15 -13.35
N GLY A 8 1.15 -1.13 -12.72
CA GLY A 8 2.34 -1.78 -13.24
C GLY A 8 3.64 -1.03 -13.03
N ARG A 9 3.63 0.02 -12.22
CA ARG A 9 4.85 0.78 -11.90
C ARG A 9 5.58 0.17 -10.71
N ASN A 10 6.90 0.25 -10.72
CA ASN A 10 7.72 -0.30 -9.63
C ASN A 10 7.45 0.42 -8.32
N LEU A 11 7.24 -0.36 -7.26
CA LEU A 11 7.11 0.15 -5.89
C LEU A 11 8.49 0.17 -5.24
N LYS A 12 8.76 1.20 -4.44
CA LYS A 12 10.02 1.35 -3.71
C LYS A 12 9.71 1.53 -2.23
N LEU A 13 10.47 0.86 -1.38
CA LEU A 13 10.33 1.02 0.07
C LEU A 13 10.66 2.46 0.47
N GLY A 14 9.90 2.99 1.41
CA GLY A 14 10.05 4.36 1.87
C GLY A 14 9.27 5.39 1.08
N GLU A 15 8.66 4.99 -0.01
CA GLU A 15 7.90 5.88 -0.88
C GLU A 15 6.44 5.96 -0.41
N ARG A 16 5.80 7.09 -0.69
CA ARG A 16 4.37 7.26 -0.41
C ARG A 16 3.57 6.78 -1.60
N VAL A 17 2.45 6.12 -1.30
CA VAL A 17 1.55 5.60 -2.33
C VAL A 17 0.12 5.95 -1.98
N ARG A 18 -0.75 5.92 -2.99
CA ARG A 18 -2.16 6.19 -2.81
C ARG A 18 -2.93 4.87 -2.85
N VAL A 19 -3.85 4.71 -1.90
CA VAL A 19 -4.74 3.55 -1.86
C VAL A 19 -5.80 3.71 -2.95
N GLU A 20 -5.97 2.69 -3.78
CA GLU A 20 -6.87 2.73 -4.94
C GLU A 20 -8.26 2.18 -4.67
N PHE A 21 -8.44 1.46 -3.55
CA PHE A 21 -9.71 0.83 -3.20
C PHE A 21 -9.98 0.96 -1.71
N ASP A 22 -11.24 0.91 -1.30
CA ASP A 22 -11.56 0.78 0.12
C ASP A 22 -11.18 -0.62 0.57
N ILE A 23 -10.36 -0.72 1.61
CA ILE A 23 -9.82 -1.99 2.10
C ILE A 23 -10.35 -2.25 3.51
N PRO A 24 -11.32 -3.15 3.67
CA PRO A 24 -11.85 -3.49 4.98
C PRO A 24 -10.88 -4.39 5.76
N SER A 25 -10.88 -4.23 7.07
CA SER A 25 -10.15 -5.11 7.97
C SER A 25 -10.90 -5.24 9.29
N PRO A 26 -10.56 -6.24 10.13
CA PRO A 26 -11.19 -6.37 11.44
C PRO A 26 -11.01 -5.14 12.33
N GLU A 27 -9.99 -4.35 12.07
CA GLU A 27 -9.65 -3.17 12.88
C GLU A 27 -10.18 -1.87 12.31
N GLY A 28 -10.86 -1.92 11.17
CA GLY A 28 -11.38 -0.73 10.51
C GLY A 28 -11.21 -0.78 9.01
N MET A 29 -11.34 0.36 8.36
CA MET A 29 -11.24 0.44 6.90
C MET A 29 -10.15 1.43 6.49
N LEU A 30 -9.33 1.00 5.54
CA LEU A 30 -8.38 1.88 4.87
C LEU A 30 -9.07 2.40 3.61
N TYR A 31 -9.36 3.68 3.57
CA TYR A 31 -10.20 4.26 2.52
C TYR A 31 -9.42 4.57 1.25
N LYS A 32 -10.11 4.46 0.13
CA LYS A 32 -9.62 4.88 -1.18
C LYS A 32 -9.11 6.32 -1.10
N ASN A 33 -8.04 6.60 -1.83
CA ASN A 33 -7.36 7.90 -1.88
C ASN A 33 -6.56 8.25 -0.62
N SER A 34 -6.49 7.35 0.35
CA SER A 34 -5.59 7.55 1.49
C SER A 34 -4.15 7.49 1.03
N ILE A 35 -3.32 8.35 1.61
CA ILE A 35 -1.89 8.39 1.32
C ILE A 35 -1.17 7.65 2.43
N VAL A 36 -0.40 6.63 2.08
CA VAL A 36 0.29 5.79 3.04
C VAL A 36 1.75 5.64 2.63
N LYS A 37 2.60 5.34 3.60
CA LYS A 37 4.02 5.11 3.36
C LYS A 37 4.29 3.62 3.26
N LEU A 38 5.00 3.22 2.21
CA LEU A 38 5.38 1.82 2.01
C LEU A 38 6.61 1.51 2.86
N ASP A 39 6.43 0.70 3.89
CA ASP A 39 7.50 0.40 4.85
C ASP A 39 8.22 -0.90 4.56
N GLU A 40 7.50 -1.93 4.10
CA GLU A 40 8.08 -3.26 4.00
C GLU A 40 7.30 -4.10 2.98
N PHE A 41 7.97 -5.10 2.43
CA PHE A 41 7.37 -6.08 1.53
C PHE A 41 7.64 -7.48 2.06
N ASN A 42 6.58 -8.29 2.21
CA ASN A 42 6.71 -9.67 2.62
C ASN A 42 6.62 -10.57 1.38
N ILE A 43 7.74 -11.14 0.98
CA ILE A 43 7.82 -11.97 -0.22
C ILE A 43 7.04 -13.29 -0.07
N LYS A 44 6.86 -13.76 1.14
CA LYS A 44 6.15 -15.03 1.38
C LYS A 44 4.65 -14.91 1.19
N THR A 45 4.08 -13.79 1.61
CA THR A 45 2.64 -13.55 1.51
C THR A 45 2.29 -12.65 0.34
N TRP A 46 3.29 -12.05 -0.29
CA TRP A 46 3.14 -11.07 -1.36
C TRP A 46 2.29 -9.88 -0.92
N LYS A 47 2.47 -9.47 0.34
CA LYS A 47 1.79 -8.32 0.93
C LYS A 47 2.78 -7.20 1.19
N ILE A 48 2.28 -5.96 1.22
CA ILE A 48 3.09 -4.82 1.61
C ILE A 48 2.57 -4.26 2.94
N ARG A 49 3.50 -3.78 3.75
CA ARG A 49 3.16 -3.09 4.99
C ARG A 49 3.19 -1.60 4.71
N VAL A 50 2.10 -0.93 5.01
CA VAL A 50 1.98 0.52 4.84
C VAL A 50 1.55 1.15 6.14
N THR A 51 1.94 2.41 6.35
CA THR A 51 1.56 3.19 7.53
C THR A 51 0.78 4.40 7.07
N ASP A 52 -0.39 4.62 7.66
CA ASP A 52 -1.22 5.76 7.32
C ASP A 52 -0.80 7.03 8.09
N SER A 53 -1.54 8.12 7.90
CA SER A 53 -1.20 9.42 8.48
C SER A 53 -1.32 9.47 10.00
N VAL A 54 -2.03 8.53 10.61
CA VAL A 54 -2.17 8.45 12.07
C VAL A 54 -1.24 7.40 12.69
N GLY A 55 -0.36 6.81 11.88
CA GLY A 55 0.62 5.85 12.37
C GLY A 55 0.11 4.42 12.44
N LYS A 56 -1.06 4.13 11.91
CA LYS A 56 -1.59 2.78 11.90
C LYS A 56 -0.99 1.97 10.77
N VAL A 57 -0.62 0.73 11.06
CA VAL A 57 0.01 -0.19 10.10
C VAL A 57 -1.04 -1.08 9.46
N TRP A 58 -0.92 -1.27 8.14
CA TRP A 58 -1.80 -2.12 7.36
C TRP A 58 -0.98 -3.06 6.48
N TRP A 59 -1.43 -4.31 6.36
CA TRP A 59 -0.87 -5.26 5.41
C TRP A 59 -1.86 -5.43 4.27
N ILE A 60 -1.47 -5.02 3.08
CA ILE A 60 -2.36 -4.99 1.91
C ILE A 60 -1.65 -5.54 0.68
N ASP A 61 -2.40 -5.76 -0.40
CA ASP A 61 -1.82 -6.23 -1.65
C ASP A 61 -1.18 -5.08 -2.44
N PRO A 62 -0.07 -5.33 -3.13
CA PRO A 62 0.58 -4.29 -3.94
C PRO A 62 -0.32 -3.70 -5.02
N ASN A 63 -1.25 -4.48 -5.56
CA ASN A 63 -2.16 -4.01 -6.60
C ASN A 63 -3.30 -3.14 -6.07
N GLN A 64 -3.33 -2.89 -4.77
CA GLN A 64 -4.33 -2.01 -4.15
C GLN A 64 -3.85 -0.58 -3.99
N VAL A 65 -2.62 -0.29 -4.40
CA VAL A 65 -2.04 1.05 -4.29
C VAL A 65 -1.43 1.48 -5.62
N SER A 66 -1.17 2.77 -5.76
CA SER A 66 -0.47 3.31 -6.91
C SER A 66 0.55 4.38 -6.49
N CYS A 67 1.64 4.46 -7.26
CA CYS A 67 2.68 5.48 -7.10
C CYS A 67 2.21 6.75 -7.78
N SER A 68 1.34 7.51 -7.16
CA SER A 68 0.64 8.53 -7.91
C SER A 68 0.79 9.94 -7.39
N PHE A 69 2.00 10.32 -7.06
CA PHE A 69 2.26 11.69 -6.66
C PHE A 69 2.78 12.55 -7.77
N LEU A 70 2.39 12.27 -8.92
CA LEU A 70 2.84 13.11 -10.03
C LEU A 70 1.71 13.95 -10.52
#